data_11b4fd415a53018bf519915ba52ca52c
#
_entry.id   11b4fd415a53018bf519915ba52ca52c
#
_cell.length_a   1.000
_cell.length_b   1.000
_cell.length_c   1.000
_cell.angle_alpha   90.00
_cell.angle_beta   90.00
_cell.angle_gamma   90.00
#
_symmetry.space_group_name_H-M   'P 1'
#
loop_
_entity.id
_entity.type
_entity.pdbx_description
1 polymer ?
#
loop_
_entity_poly.entity_id
_entity_poly.type
_entity_poly.pdbx_seq_one_letter_code
_entity_poly.pdbx_strand_id
1 'polypeptide(L)'
;MQKSLRTPRQILLQSLLVEARKAKGLTQAELAETLNKPQSFVAKYENGERRIDVVEFVDITAALGVSAADLLARIEPAIAQPRQVGD
;
A
#
# COMPACT_ATOMS: atom_id res chain seq x y z
N MET A 1 21.76 -0.03 -2.83
CA MET A 1 21.33 -0.15 -2.68
C MET A 1 20.17 -0.02 -2.56
N GLN A 2 19.40 -0.11 -2.86
CA GLN A 2 18.32 -0.02 -2.88
C GLN A 2 17.59 -0.44 -1.88
N LYS A 3 17.73 -0.60 -1.04
CA LYS A 3 17.05 -0.91 -0.03
C LYS A 3 16.06 0.01 0.36
N SER A 4 16.00 1.17 -0.06
CA SER A 4 15.01 2.15 0.31
C SER A 4 13.60 1.75 -0.06
N LEU A 5 13.43 0.81 -0.97
CA LEU A 5 12.11 0.35 -1.35
C LEU A 5 11.54 -0.68 -0.39
N ARG A 6 12.36 -1.16 0.55
CA ARG A 6 11.95 -2.26 1.40
C ARG A 6 12.06 -1.95 2.88
N THR A 7 11.75 -0.72 3.26
CA THR A 7 11.72 -0.38 4.69
C THR A 7 10.58 -1.13 5.37
N PRO A 8 10.64 -1.31 6.68
CA PRO A 8 9.56 -1.99 7.40
C PRO A 8 8.19 -1.37 7.16
N ARG A 9 8.11 -0.04 7.10
CA ARG A 9 6.82 0.61 6.85
C ARG A 9 6.36 0.37 5.43
N GLN A 10 7.29 0.30 4.49
CA GLN A 10 6.93 0.02 3.10
C GLN A 10 6.40 -1.40 2.97
N ILE A 11 7.03 -2.35 3.67
CA ILE A 11 6.56 -3.73 3.66
C ILE A 11 5.18 -3.84 4.28
N LEU A 12 4.94 -3.11 5.38
CA LEU A 12 3.63 -3.11 6.01
C LEU A 12 2.58 -2.56 5.05
N LEU A 13 2.87 -1.46 4.37
CA LEU A 13 1.94 -0.90 3.41
C LEU A 13 1.60 -1.91 2.32
N GLN A 14 2.61 -2.58 1.77
CA GLN A 14 2.39 -3.58 0.76
C GLN A 14 1.48 -4.69 1.27
N SER A 15 1.74 -5.18 2.47
CA SER A 15 0.96 -6.25 3.06
C SER A 15 -0.50 -5.85 3.24
N LEU A 16 -0.73 -4.63 3.72
CA LEU A 16 -2.09 -4.16 3.95
C LEU A 16 -2.88 -4.06 2.65
N LEU A 17 -2.22 -3.59 1.59
CA LEU A 17 -2.90 -3.46 0.32
C LEU A 17 -3.16 -4.82 -0.33
N VAL A 18 -2.24 -5.77 -0.18
CA VAL A 18 -2.45 -7.12 -0.69
C VAL A 18 -3.60 -7.78 0.04
N GLU A 19 -3.63 -7.65 1.37
CA GLU A 19 -4.71 -8.21 2.17
C GLU A 19 -6.05 -7.61 1.78
N ALA A 20 -6.11 -6.31 1.58
CA ALA A 20 -7.35 -5.66 1.21
C ALA A 20 -7.85 -6.12 -0.15
N ARG A 21 -6.92 -6.31 -1.10
CA ARG A 21 -7.30 -6.81 -2.42
C ARG A 21 -7.87 -8.22 -2.32
N LYS A 22 -7.20 -9.08 -1.57
CA LYS A 22 -7.65 -10.46 -1.43
C LYS A 22 -8.96 -10.54 -0.67
N ALA A 23 -9.13 -9.69 0.33
CA ALA A 23 -10.37 -9.67 1.08
C ALA A 23 -11.56 -9.28 0.22
N LYS A 24 -11.29 -8.42 -0.78
CA LYS A 24 -12.35 -8.03 -1.70
C LYS A 24 -12.55 -9.06 -2.80
N GLY A 25 -11.67 -10.04 -2.91
CA GLY A 25 -11.79 -11.10 -3.90
C GLY A 25 -11.32 -10.71 -5.29
N LEU A 26 -10.44 -9.71 -5.37
CA LEU A 26 -9.96 -9.25 -6.67
C LEU A 26 -8.60 -9.82 -7.01
N THR A 27 -8.41 -10.15 -8.30
CA THR A 27 -7.09 -10.49 -8.79
C THR A 27 -6.33 -9.18 -9.04
N GLN A 28 -5.02 -9.29 -9.24
CA GLN A 28 -4.23 -8.13 -9.61
C GLN A 28 -4.74 -7.51 -10.91
N ALA A 29 -5.11 -8.34 -11.87
CA ALA A 29 -5.60 -7.83 -13.15
C ALA A 29 -6.91 -7.08 -12.99
N GLU A 30 -7.80 -7.60 -12.14
CA GLU A 30 -9.08 -6.94 -11.92
C GLU A 30 -8.90 -5.58 -11.23
N LEU A 31 -8.02 -5.53 -10.24
CA LEU A 31 -7.74 -4.26 -9.58
C LEU A 31 -7.11 -3.27 -10.57
N ALA A 32 -6.17 -3.75 -11.38
CA ALA A 32 -5.52 -2.87 -12.36
C ALA A 32 -6.54 -2.31 -13.33
N GLU A 33 -7.49 -3.12 -13.73
CA GLU A 33 -8.53 -2.66 -14.64
C GLU A 33 -9.34 -1.54 -14.02
N THR A 34 -9.73 -1.70 -12.76
CA THR A 34 -10.46 -0.66 -12.03
C THR A 34 -9.65 0.63 -11.95
N LEU A 35 -8.33 0.49 -11.80
CA LEU A 35 -7.46 1.64 -11.69
C LEU A 35 -7.09 2.24 -13.05
N ASN A 36 -7.48 1.58 -14.14
CA ASN A 36 -7.12 1.98 -15.48
C ASN A 36 -5.61 1.98 -15.65
N LYS A 37 -4.97 0.94 -15.14
CA LYS A 37 -3.53 0.75 -15.19
C LYS A 37 -3.23 -0.66 -15.69
N PRO A 38 -2.02 -0.91 -16.17
CA PRO A 38 -1.66 -2.28 -16.56
C PRO A 38 -1.48 -3.14 -15.30
N GLN A 39 -1.68 -4.44 -15.46
CA GLN A 39 -1.50 -5.36 -14.33
C GLN A 39 -0.12 -5.22 -13.71
N SER A 40 0.89 -4.93 -14.51
CA SER A 40 2.25 -4.79 -13.99
C SER A 40 2.36 -3.69 -12.93
N PHE A 41 1.50 -2.69 -12.99
CA PHE A 41 1.50 -1.64 -11.96
C PHE A 41 1.19 -2.26 -10.59
N VAL A 42 0.14 -3.07 -10.52
CA VAL A 42 -0.25 -3.71 -9.27
C VAL A 42 0.81 -4.72 -8.84
N ALA A 43 1.26 -5.53 -9.78
CA ALA A 43 2.26 -6.56 -9.47
C ALA A 43 3.54 -5.93 -8.90
N LYS A 44 3.97 -4.82 -9.48
CA LYS A 44 5.21 -4.20 -9.04
C LYS A 44 5.10 -3.56 -7.67
N TYR A 45 3.98 -2.88 -7.37
CA TYR A 45 3.92 -2.30 -6.04
C TYR A 45 3.70 -3.38 -4.99
N GLU A 46 3.01 -4.46 -5.33
CA GLU A 46 2.82 -5.55 -4.37
C GLU A 46 4.11 -6.31 -4.11
N ASN A 47 4.98 -6.38 -5.10
CA ASN A 47 6.26 -7.05 -4.95
C ASN A 47 7.35 -6.16 -4.35
N GLY A 48 7.07 -4.90 -4.13
CA GLY A 48 8.06 -3.99 -3.60
C GLY A 48 9.03 -3.46 -4.64
N GLU A 49 8.71 -3.64 -5.92
CA GLU A 49 9.57 -3.14 -6.99
C GLU A 49 9.26 -1.70 -7.35
N ARG A 50 8.16 -1.18 -6.89
CA ARG A 50 7.73 0.17 -7.19
C ARG A 50 7.02 0.76 -6.00
N ARG A 51 7.33 1.99 -5.67
CA ARG A 51 6.57 2.70 -4.64
C ARG A 51 5.33 3.31 -5.27
N ILE A 52 4.36 3.63 -4.43
CA ILE A 52 3.17 4.34 -4.87
C ILE A 52 3.20 5.71 -4.23
N ASP A 53 2.68 6.71 -4.93
CA ASP A 53 2.57 8.04 -4.35
C ASP A 53 1.23 8.17 -3.63
N VAL A 54 1.02 9.33 -3.00
CA VAL A 54 -0.18 9.54 -2.18
C VAL A 54 -1.45 9.46 -3.02
N VAL A 55 -1.43 10.03 -4.21
CA VAL A 55 -2.61 10.02 -5.06
C VAL A 55 -2.93 8.60 -5.52
N GLU A 56 -1.90 7.86 -5.91
CA GLU A 56 -2.07 6.46 -6.28
C GLU A 56 -2.63 5.66 -5.11
N PHE A 57 -2.15 5.93 -3.90
CA PHE A 57 -2.63 5.25 -2.71
C PHE A 57 -4.12 5.51 -2.50
N VAL A 58 -4.55 6.75 -2.66
CA VAL A 58 -5.96 7.09 -2.51
C VAL A 58 -6.80 6.36 -3.57
N ASP A 59 -6.31 6.33 -4.81
CA ASP A 59 -7.02 5.64 -5.87
C ASP A 59 -7.14 4.15 -5.60
N ILE A 60 -6.06 3.54 -5.12
CA ILE A 60 -6.04 2.11 -4.83
C ILE A 60 -7.02 1.78 -3.71
N THR A 61 -6.99 2.56 -2.62
CA THR A 61 -7.88 2.29 -1.50
C THR A 61 -9.34 2.49 -1.89
N ALA A 62 -9.61 3.48 -2.73
CA ALA A 62 -10.97 3.70 -3.22
C ALA A 62 -11.43 2.50 -4.05
N ALA A 63 -10.57 1.99 -4.92
CA ALA A 63 -10.91 0.83 -5.74
C ALA A 63 -11.14 -0.41 -4.88
N LEU A 64 -10.43 -0.51 -3.76
CA LEU A 64 -10.57 -1.64 -2.86
C LEU A 64 -11.72 -1.47 -1.87
N GLY A 65 -12.33 -0.29 -1.83
CA GLY A 65 -13.44 -0.04 -0.92
C GLY A 65 -13.01 0.09 0.52
N VAL A 66 -11.77 0.48 0.77
CA VAL A 66 -11.27 0.66 2.14
C VAL A 66 -10.89 2.11 2.34
N SER A 67 -10.84 2.54 3.59
CA SER A 67 -10.51 3.91 3.91
C SER A 67 -9.00 4.13 3.90
N ALA A 68 -8.56 5.10 3.10
CA ALA A 68 -7.14 5.46 3.09
C ALA A 68 -6.71 5.90 4.48
N ALA A 69 -7.56 6.66 5.18
CA ALA A 69 -7.22 7.14 6.51
C ALA A 69 -7.06 5.98 7.49
N ASP A 70 -7.90 4.96 7.39
CA ASP A 70 -7.80 3.81 8.28
C ASP A 70 -6.50 3.05 8.06
N LEU A 71 -6.09 2.89 6.80
CA LEU A 71 -4.83 2.21 6.52
C LEU A 71 -3.64 3.03 7.00
N LEU A 72 -3.69 4.34 6.81
CA LEU A 72 -2.62 5.20 7.29
C LEU A 72 -2.52 5.14 8.81
N ALA A 73 -3.65 5.04 9.50
CA ALA A 73 -3.65 4.93 10.94
C ALA A 73 -2.96 3.66 11.41
N ARG A 74 -2.99 2.61 10.61
CA ARG A 74 -2.32 1.36 10.95
C ARG A 74 -0.81 1.43 10.69
N ILE A 75 -0.38 2.28 9.77
CA ILE A 75 1.02 2.43 9.45
C ILE A 75 1.71 3.45 10.34
N GLU A 76 0.97 4.47 10.70
CA GLU A 76 1.50 5.59 11.47
C GLU A 76 2.15 5.21 12.80
N PRO A 77 1.61 4.28 13.57
CA PRO A 77 2.25 3.92 14.84
C PRO A 77 3.66 3.40 14.68
N ALA A 78 3.94 2.75 13.54
CA ALA A 78 5.27 2.26 13.30
C ALA A 78 6.25 3.42 13.10
N ILE A 79 5.72 4.59 12.78
CA ILE A 79 6.54 5.75 12.60
C ILE A 79 6.70 6.49 13.89
N ALA A 80 5.61 6.64 14.60
CA ALA A 80 5.59 7.46 15.78
C ALA A 80 6.28 6.87 16.93
N GLN A 81 6.28 5.53 16.98
CA GLN A 81 6.75 4.94 18.10
C GLN A 81 8.05 5.34 18.61
N PRO A 82 9.01 5.44 17.82
CA PRO A 82 10.28 5.78 18.32
C PRO A 82 10.36 7.13 18.87
N ARG A 83 9.68 7.96 18.45
CA ARG A 83 9.83 9.16 18.79
C ARG A 83 9.28 9.57 19.91
N GLN A 84 8.64 9.01 20.34
CA GLN A 84 8.00 9.44 21.30
C GLN A 84 8.84 9.76 22.29
N VAL A 85 9.57 9.56 22.23
CA VAL A 85 10.38 9.82 23.07
C VAL A 85 10.58 11.02 23.37
N GLY A 86 10.55 11.49 23.33
CA GLY A 86 10.84 12.56 23.56
C GLY A 86 10.47 13.24 23.80
N ASP A 87 10.21 13.18 23.75
CA ASP A 87 9.89 13.87 23.92
C ASP A 87 9.82 14.09 24.38
#